data_0dba7f81d988b574da296d5d29c41fe9
#
_entry.id   0dba7f81d988b574da296d5d29c41fe9
#
_cell.length_a   1.000
_cell.length_b   1.000
_cell.length_c   1.000
_cell.angle_alpha   90.00
_cell.angle_beta   90.00
_cell.angle_gamma   90.00
#
_symmetry.space_group_name_H-M   'P 1'
#
loop_
_entity.id
_entity.type
_entity.pdbx_description
1 polymer ?
#
loop_
_entity_poly.entity_id
_entity_poly.type
_entity_poly.pdbx_seq_one_letter_code
_entity_poly.pdbx_strand_id
1 'polypeptide(L)'
;MPDPSVSRGEVTRLLGALREGDRRAFDRVWDLLYRELRLLARSQLRAPAATLDTTALVHEAYLKLVDAERIDLRDRSHFFALAAKVMREIVVDFARRSHAKKRGGDAVRLTFDETRLSIEREATLVLALDQALGRLAQLSERLNRVFELRYFGGLSEEETAEVLGVSLRTVQRDWFKSRAWLQRELA
;
A
#
# COMPACT_ATOMS: atom_id res chain seq x y z
N MET A 1 2.23 18.88 19.21
CA MET A 1 1.44 18.00 18.32
C MET A 1 0.68 18.91 17.36
N PRO A 2 0.87 18.84 16.06
CA PRO A 2 0.00 19.58 15.14
C PRO A 2 -1.43 19.05 15.25
N ASP A 3 -2.39 19.94 15.26
CA ASP A 3 -3.82 19.64 15.34
C ASP A 3 -4.25 18.84 14.10
N PRO A 4 -4.78 17.62 14.25
CA PRO A 4 -5.16 16.77 13.12
C PRO A 4 -6.29 17.39 12.26
N SER A 5 -7.03 18.37 12.79
CA SER A 5 -8.12 19.03 12.06
C SER A 5 -7.58 20.10 11.07
N VAL A 6 -6.51 20.81 11.42
CA VAL A 6 -5.86 21.81 10.55
C VAL A 6 -5.23 21.12 9.33
N SER A 7 -4.66 19.94 9.52
CA SER A 7 -4.05 19.15 8.46
C SER A 7 -5.07 18.66 7.40
N ARG A 8 -6.30 18.29 7.79
CA ARG A 8 -7.30 17.77 6.83
C ARG A 8 -7.77 18.81 5.83
N GLY A 9 -8.12 20.02 6.28
CA GLY A 9 -8.57 21.11 5.40
C GLY A 9 -7.47 21.60 4.46
N GLU A 10 -6.23 21.65 4.95
CA GLU A 10 -5.08 22.05 4.14
C GLU A 10 -4.77 21.03 3.05
N VAL A 11 -4.77 19.74 3.38
CA VAL A 11 -4.57 18.67 2.40
C VAL A 11 -5.65 18.69 1.32
N THR A 12 -6.92 18.84 1.68
CA THR A 12 -8.03 18.92 0.70
C THR A 12 -7.86 20.11 -0.23
N ARG A 13 -7.47 21.27 0.29
CA ARG A 13 -7.21 22.46 -0.52
C ARG A 13 -6.05 22.27 -1.49
N LEU A 14 -4.94 21.67 -1.04
CA LEU A 14 -3.78 21.39 -1.88
C LEU A 14 -4.11 20.35 -2.96
N LEU A 15 -4.90 19.31 -2.64
CA LEU A 15 -5.38 18.34 -3.62
C LEU A 15 -6.31 19.00 -4.65
N GLY A 16 -7.09 20.01 -4.26
CA GLY A 16 -7.85 20.88 -5.18
C GLY A 16 -6.94 21.59 -6.16
N ALA A 17 -5.91 22.29 -5.66
CA ALA A 17 -4.92 23.00 -6.48
C ALA A 17 -4.18 22.04 -7.44
N LEU A 18 -3.84 20.84 -6.99
CA LEU A 18 -3.24 19.81 -7.84
C LEU A 18 -4.14 19.44 -9.04
N ARG A 19 -5.46 19.27 -8.82
CA ARG A 19 -6.42 19.01 -9.90
C ARG A 19 -6.55 20.18 -10.90
N GLU A 20 -6.30 21.41 -10.43
CA GLU A 20 -6.25 22.62 -11.25
C GLU A 20 -4.91 22.81 -11.98
N GLY A 21 -3.95 21.91 -11.78
CA GLY A 21 -2.67 21.85 -12.49
C GLY A 21 -1.47 22.38 -11.69
N ASP A 22 -1.63 22.78 -10.43
CA ASP A 22 -0.48 23.16 -9.58
C ASP A 22 0.26 21.92 -9.07
N ARG A 23 1.25 21.47 -9.84
CA ARG A 23 2.08 20.31 -9.48
C ARG A 23 2.88 20.50 -8.19
N ARG A 24 3.20 21.73 -7.78
CA ARG A 24 3.88 22.00 -6.50
C ARG A 24 3.00 21.68 -5.30
N ALA A 25 1.69 21.63 -5.48
CA ALA A 25 0.78 21.22 -4.43
C ALA A 25 0.99 19.76 -4.04
N PHE A 26 1.42 18.89 -4.96
CA PHE A 26 1.72 17.48 -4.65
C PHE A 26 2.88 17.36 -3.65
N ASP A 27 3.98 18.08 -3.87
CA ASP A 27 5.14 18.06 -2.97
C ASP A 27 4.75 18.50 -1.56
N ARG A 28 3.93 19.54 -1.46
CA ARG A 28 3.41 20.04 -0.17
C ARG A 28 2.52 19.01 0.54
N VAL A 29 1.63 18.32 -0.19
CA VAL A 29 0.82 17.25 0.38
C VAL A 29 1.72 16.13 0.88
N TRP A 30 2.72 15.75 0.10
CA TRP A 30 3.67 14.70 0.46
C TRP A 30 4.43 15.04 1.74
N ASP A 31 4.97 16.24 1.84
CA ASP A 31 5.68 16.73 3.03
C ASP A 31 4.79 16.76 4.27
N LEU A 32 3.57 17.27 4.14
CA LEU A 32 2.59 17.33 5.23
C LEU A 32 2.24 15.93 5.76
N LEU A 33 2.14 14.94 4.87
CA LEU A 33 1.72 13.57 5.20
C LEU A 33 2.89 12.59 5.35
N TYR A 34 4.14 13.08 5.28
CA TYR A 34 5.33 12.23 5.27
C TYR A 34 5.42 11.27 6.47
N ARG A 35 5.05 11.74 7.66
CA ARG A 35 5.07 10.91 8.88
C ARG A 35 4.08 9.75 8.79
N GLU A 36 2.87 10.02 8.33
CA GLU A 36 1.82 9.01 8.13
C GLU A 36 2.18 8.06 6.99
N LEU A 37 2.76 8.58 5.89
CA LEU A 37 3.27 7.73 4.80
C LEU A 37 4.37 6.77 5.29
N ARG A 38 5.24 7.22 6.20
CA ARG A 38 6.22 6.32 6.82
C ARG A 38 5.56 5.25 7.69
N LEU A 39 4.51 5.57 8.43
CA LEU A 39 3.76 4.57 9.21
C LEU A 39 3.07 3.56 8.29
N LEU A 40 2.48 4.04 7.19
CA LEU A 40 1.88 3.22 6.15
C LEU A 40 2.93 2.27 5.52
N ALA A 41 4.07 2.78 5.09
CA ALA A 41 5.15 1.99 4.53
C ALA A 41 5.66 0.93 5.54
N ARG A 42 5.80 1.31 6.81
CA ARG A 42 6.21 0.39 7.88
C ARG A 42 5.20 -0.74 8.10
N SER A 43 3.91 -0.47 7.98
CA SER A 43 2.87 -1.51 8.11
C SER A 43 2.90 -2.52 6.97
N GLN A 44 3.37 -2.11 5.78
CA GLN A 44 3.50 -2.98 4.62
C GLN A 44 4.80 -3.80 4.62
N LEU A 45 5.85 -3.28 5.26
CA LEU A 45 7.11 -3.95 5.50
C LEU A 45 7.06 -4.66 6.86
N ARG A 46 6.46 -5.84 6.94
CA ARG A 46 6.29 -6.60 8.21
C ARG A 46 7.61 -7.06 8.83
N ALA A 47 8.66 -7.18 8.02
CA ALA A 47 10.02 -7.31 8.50
C ALA A 47 10.95 -6.48 7.61
N PRO A 48 12.03 -5.91 8.16
CA PRO A 48 12.99 -5.17 7.36
C PRO A 48 13.68 -6.14 6.41
N ALA A 49 13.18 -6.21 5.17
CA ALA A 49 13.98 -6.79 4.10
C ALA A 49 15.29 -6.01 4.03
N ALA A 50 16.41 -6.69 4.02
CA ALA A 50 17.73 -6.10 4.14
C ALA A 50 18.05 -5.00 3.09
N THR A 51 17.18 -4.78 2.13
CA THR A 51 17.37 -3.88 0.98
C THR A 51 16.20 -2.95 0.67
N LEU A 52 15.02 -3.16 1.26
CA LEU A 52 13.88 -2.24 1.11
C LEU A 52 13.44 -1.77 2.50
N ASP A 53 13.92 -0.61 2.91
CA ASP A 53 13.51 0.02 4.16
C ASP A 53 12.29 0.95 3.97
N THR A 54 11.75 1.40 5.09
CA THR A 54 10.58 2.29 5.12
C THR A 54 10.81 3.58 4.34
N THR A 55 12.00 4.16 4.41
CA THR A 55 12.35 5.42 3.74
C THR A 55 12.47 5.22 2.24
N ALA A 56 13.12 4.13 1.82
CA ALA A 56 13.24 3.76 0.42
C ALA A 56 11.84 3.51 -0.20
N LEU A 57 10.96 2.79 0.50
CA LEU A 57 9.60 2.54 0.02
C LEU A 57 8.79 3.83 -0.16
N VAL A 58 8.87 4.76 0.80
CA VAL A 58 8.20 6.08 0.69
C VAL A 58 8.76 6.87 -0.48
N HIS A 59 10.08 6.87 -0.67
CA HIS A 59 10.73 7.61 -1.76
C HIS A 59 10.38 7.03 -3.15
N GLU A 60 10.43 5.71 -3.30
CA GLU A 60 10.00 5.04 -4.54
C GLU A 60 8.52 5.29 -4.87
N ALA A 61 7.65 5.32 -3.84
CA ALA A 61 6.25 5.66 -4.03
C ALA A 61 6.07 7.12 -4.47
N TYR A 62 6.84 8.06 -3.92
CA TYR A 62 6.87 9.45 -4.37
C TYR A 62 7.22 9.54 -5.86
N LEU A 63 8.33 8.92 -6.27
CA LEU A 63 8.79 8.96 -7.66
C LEU A 63 7.74 8.39 -8.63
N LYS A 64 7.07 7.29 -8.28
CA LYS A 64 6.01 6.74 -9.11
C LYS A 64 4.77 7.65 -9.21
N LEU A 65 4.48 8.41 -8.15
CA LEU A 65 3.29 9.25 -8.10
C LEU A 65 3.51 10.66 -8.67
N VAL A 66 4.69 11.25 -8.48
CA VAL A 66 4.98 12.61 -8.98
C VAL A 66 4.94 12.68 -10.51
N ASP A 67 5.32 11.58 -11.18
CA ASP A 67 5.34 11.48 -12.66
C ASP A 67 3.98 11.06 -13.25
N ALA A 68 3.00 10.69 -12.41
CA ALA A 68 1.70 10.27 -12.90
C ALA A 68 0.93 11.46 -13.50
N GLU A 69 0.62 11.40 -14.80
CA GLU A 69 0.03 12.52 -15.56
C GLU A 69 -1.38 12.91 -15.10
N ARG A 70 -2.12 11.99 -14.48
CA ARG A 70 -3.50 12.23 -14.04
C ARG A 70 -3.78 11.50 -12.74
N ILE A 71 -3.70 12.23 -11.64
CA ILE A 71 -4.09 11.72 -10.33
C ILE A 71 -5.36 12.47 -9.89
N ASP A 72 -6.52 11.82 -9.99
CA ASP A 72 -7.78 12.36 -9.42
C ASP A 72 -7.84 12.03 -7.92
N LEU A 73 -7.25 12.89 -7.11
CA LEU A 73 -7.28 12.81 -5.66
C LEU A 73 -8.31 13.80 -5.13
N ARG A 74 -9.39 13.27 -4.56
CA ARG A 74 -10.50 14.10 -4.04
C ARG A 74 -10.21 14.63 -2.65
N ASP A 75 -9.61 13.80 -1.80
CA ASP A 75 -9.36 14.05 -0.40
C ASP A 75 -8.18 13.23 0.13
N ARG A 76 -7.90 13.39 1.42
CA ARG A 76 -6.83 12.68 2.13
C ARG A 76 -6.97 11.15 2.05
N SER A 77 -8.19 10.62 2.17
CA SER A 77 -8.44 9.18 2.15
C SER A 77 -8.13 8.58 0.77
N HIS A 78 -8.49 9.28 -0.31
CA HIS A 78 -8.11 8.90 -1.68
C HIS A 78 -6.61 8.95 -1.90
N PHE A 79 -5.92 9.95 -1.32
CA PHE A 79 -4.46 10.03 -1.38
C PHE A 79 -3.80 8.81 -0.70
N PHE A 80 -4.21 8.46 0.52
CA PHE A 80 -3.67 7.30 1.22
C PHE A 80 -4.02 5.97 0.52
N ALA A 81 -5.21 5.85 -0.04
CA ALA A 81 -5.61 4.69 -0.83
C ALA A 81 -4.66 4.47 -2.03
N LEU A 82 -4.35 5.56 -2.76
CA LEU A 82 -3.42 5.49 -3.88
C LEU A 82 -1.99 5.21 -3.44
N ALA A 83 -1.50 5.92 -2.41
CA ALA A 83 -0.16 5.69 -1.86
C ALA A 83 0.02 4.24 -1.39
N ALA A 84 -0.96 3.68 -0.69
CA ALA A 84 -0.96 2.29 -0.25
C ALA A 84 -0.88 1.30 -1.41
N LYS A 85 -1.66 1.54 -2.46
CA LYS A 85 -1.64 0.71 -3.67
C LYS A 85 -0.25 0.72 -4.32
N VAL A 86 0.31 1.91 -4.52
CA VAL A 86 1.63 2.05 -5.16
C VAL A 86 2.73 1.44 -4.30
N MET A 87 2.72 1.63 -2.98
CA MET A 87 3.67 1.00 -2.07
C MET A 87 3.57 -0.53 -2.12
N ARG A 88 2.35 -1.08 -2.15
CA ARG A 88 2.15 -2.53 -2.30
C ARG A 88 2.74 -3.05 -3.62
N GLU A 89 2.50 -2.37 -4.73
CA GLU A 89 3.08 -2.73 -6.04
C GLU A 89 4.61 -2.77 -5.98
N ILE A 90 5.24 -1.79 -5.32
CA ILE A 90 6.70 -1.75 -5.14
C ILE A 90 7.18 -2.96 -4.31
N VAL A 91 6.50 -3.28 -3.20
CA VAL A 91 6.83 -4.42 -2.34
C VAL A 91 6.69 -5.74 -3.10
N VAL A 92 5.63 -5.92 -3.88
CA VAL A 92 5.41 -7.11 -4.72
C VAL A 92 6.49 -7.22 -5.80
N ASP A 93 6.82 -6.13 -6.50
CA ASP A 93 7.87 -6.13 -7.53
C ASP A 93 9.25 -6.43 -6.93
N PHE A 94 9.51 -5.93 -5.73
CA PHE A 94 10.72 -6.26 -4.99
C PHE A 94 10.77 -7.75 -4.63
N ALA A 95 9.68 -8.31 -4.12
CA ALA A 95 9.57 -9.73 -3.80
C ALA A 95 9.76 -10.62 -5.05
N ARG A 96 9.17 -10.24 -6.19
CA ARG A 96 9.34 -10.94 -7.48
C ARG A 96 10.80 -10.93 -7.94
N ARG A 97 11.47 -9.77 -7.87
CA ARG A 97 12.88 -9.65 -8.26
C ARG A 97 13.79 -10.48 -7.34
N SER A 98 13.55 -10.46 -6.05
CA SER A 98 14.30 -11.26 -5.06
C SER A 98 14.13 -12.76 -5.31
N HIS A 99 12.93 -13.19 -5.66
CA HIS A 99 12.63 -14.58 -5.99
C HIS A 99 13.21 -15.03 -7.36
N ALA A 100 13.27 -14.14 -8.36
CA ALA A 100 13.79 -14.42 -9.70
C ALA A 100 15.32 -14.54 -9.73
N LYS A 101 16.04 -13.70 -8.97
CA LYS A 101 17.51 -13.77 -8.87
C LYS A 101 18.05 -15.12 -8.41
N LYS A 102 17.23 -15.95 -7.74
CA LYS A 102 17.58 -17.31 -7.33
C LYS A 102 17.51 -18.35 -8.43
N ARG A 103 16.66 -18.17 -9.43
CA ARG A 103 16.52 -19.17 -10.52
C ARG A 103 17.56 -19.03 -11.63
N GLY A 104 18.32 -17.94 -11.66
CA GLY A 104 19.23 -17.61 -12.75
C GLY A 104 20.69 -17.39 -12.39
N GLY A 105 21.11 -17.65 -11.18
CA GLY A 105 22.48 -17.36 -10.73
C GLY A 105 23.24 -18.58 -10.24
N ASP A 106 24.50 -18.68 -10.60
CA ASP A 106 25.48 -19.68 -10.21
C ASP A 106 25.31 -20.20 -8.77
N ALA A 107 25.51 -21.50 -8.59
CA ALA A 107 25.53 -22.20 -7.31
C ALA A 107 26.62 -21.63 -6.38
N VAL A 108 26.35 -20.48 -5.76
CA VAL A 108 27.15 -19.98 -4.66
C VAL A 108 26.90 -20.88 -3.46
N ARG A 109 27.96 -21.48 -2.94
CA ARG A 109 27.96 -22.27 -1.70
C ARG A 109 27.07 -21.63 -0.65
N LEU A 110 26.00 -22.33 -0.28
CA LEU A 110 25.01 -21.91 0.71
C LEU A 110 25.65 -21.94 2.10
N THR A 111 26.14 -20.82 2.57
CA THR A 111 26.25 -20.57 4.00
C THR A 111 24.82 -20.40 4.50
N PHE A 112 24.47 -21.16 5.54
CA PHE A 112 23.17 -21.15 6.19
C PHE A 112 23.03 -19.80 6.88
N ASP A 113 22.37 -18.82 6.25
CA ASP A 113 22.13 -17.49 6.77
C ASP A 113 20.64 -17.36 7.12
N GLU A 114 20.35 -17.34 8.44
CA GLU A 114 18.98 -17.20 8.95
C GLU A 114 18.29 -15.92 8.42
N THR A 115 19.05 -14.85 8.20
CA THR A 115 18.55 -13.60 7.62
C THR A 115 18.05 -13.81 6.19
N ARG A 116 18.75 -14.60 5.39
CA ARG A 116 18.32 -14.96 4.02
C ARG A 116 17.05 -15.80 4.02
N LEU A 117 16.96 -16.77 4.93
CA LEU A 117 15.75 -17.61 5.05
C LEU A 117 14.53 -16.81 5.47
N SER A 118 14.66 -15.79 6.32
CA SER A 118 13.55 -14.92 6.70
C SER A 118 13.08 -14.07 5.53
N ILE A 119 14.00 -13.46 4.77
CA ILE A 119 13.68 -12.66 3.57
C ILE A 119 12.95 -13.51 2.52
N GLU A 120 13.34 -14.77 2.37
CA GLU A 120 12.71 -15.69 1.41
C GLU A 120 11.28 -16.08 1.80
N ARG A 121 11.07 -16.39 3.06
CA ARG A 121 9.73 -16.67 3.59
C ARG A 121 8.80 -15.48 3.42
N GLU A 122 9.31 -14.28 3.68
CA GLU A 122 8.54 -13.05 3.50
C GLU A 122 8.21 -12.77 2.04
N ALA A 123 9.16 -12.89 1.12
CA ALA A 123 8.92 -12.74 -0.29
C ALA A 123 7.86 -13.74 -0.79
N THR A 124 7.92 -14.99 -0.33
CA THR A 124 6.94 -16.03 -0.66
C THR A 124 5.55 -15.68 -0.14
N LEU A 125 5.45 -15.19 1.12
CA LEU A 125 4.18 -14.77 1.70
C LEU A 125 3.58 -13.56 0.99
N VAL A 126 4.41 -12.57 0.63
CA VAL A 126 3.96 -11.39 -0.14
C VAL A 126 3.40 -11.82 -1.49
N LEU A 127 4.07 -12.74 -2.20
CA LEU A 127 3.61 -13.22 -3.50
C LEU A 127 2.34 -14.08 -3.37
N ALA A 128 2.23 -14.92 -2.35
CA ALA A 128 1.03 -15.70 -2.09
C ALA A 128 -0.18 -14.80 -1.79
N LEU A 129 0.02 -13.76 -0.97
CA LEU A 129 -1.02 -12.77 -0.68
C LEU A 129 -1.41 -12.00 -1.94
N ASP A 130 -0.45 -11.58 -2.77
CA ASP A 130 -0.72 -10.88 -4.03
C ASP A 130 -1.56 -11.74 -4.99
N GLN A 131 -1.23 -13.02 -5.14
CA GLN A 131 -2.02 -13.97 -5.94
C GLN A 131 -3.43 -14.19 -5.38
N ALA A 132 -3.56 -14.35 -4.05
CA ALA A 132 -4.85 -14.51 -3.40
C ALA A 132 -5.73 -13.27 -3.59
N LEU A 133 -5.17 -12.07 -3.47
CA LEU A 133 -5.89 -10.82 -3.74
C LEU A 133 -6.31 -10.69 -5.22
N GLY A 134 -5.47 -11.14 -6.16
CA GLY A 134 -5.86 -11.21 -7.57
C GLY A 134 -7.06 -12.13 -7.80
N ARG A 135 -7.12 -13.30 -7.13
CA ARG A 135 -8.29 -14.21 -7.17
C ARG A 135 -9.52 -13.59 -6.49
N LEU A 136 -9.33 -12.92 -5.35
CA LEU A 136 -10.43 -12.22 -4.66
C LEU A 136 -11.01 -11.12 -5.54
N ALA A 137 -10.18 -10.36 -6.28
CA ALA A 137 -10.63 -9.33 -7.21
C ALA A 137 -11.48 -9.90 -8.34
N GLN A 138 -11.13 -11.08 -8.87
CA GLN A 138 -11.93 -11.79 -9.88
C GLN A 138 -13.29 -12.24 -9.33
N LEU A 139 -13.38 -12.65 -8.05
CA LEU A 139 -14.63 -13.01 -7.40
C LEU A 139 -15.47 -11.78 -7.05
N SER A 140 -14.84 -10.75 -6.53
CA SER A 140 -15.48 -9.49 -6.17
C SER A 140 -14.44 -8.38 -6.01
N GLU A 141 -14.40 -7.47 -6.99
CA GLU A 141 -13.53 -6.29 -6.94
C GLU A 141 -13.77 -5.47 -5.66
N ARG A 142 -15.03 -5.33 -5.22
CA ARG A 142 -15.36 -4.58 -4.00
C ARG A 142 -14.77 -5.21 -2.75
N LEU A 143 -14.83 -6.54 -2.58
CA LEU A 143 -14.21 -7.23 -1.44
C LEU A 143 -12.69 -7.02 -1.43
N ASN A 144 -12.05 -7.11 -2.59
CA ASN A 144 -10.63 -6.84 -2.73
C ASN A 144 -10.30 -5.40 -2.35
N ARG A 145 -11.03 -4.42 -2.88
CA ARG A 145 -10.80 -2.99 -2.58
C ARG A 145 -11.02 -2.67 -1.09
N VAL A 146 -12.05 -3.22 -0.45
CA VAL A 146 -12.26 -3.07 0.99
C VAL A 146 -11.05 -3.61 1.76
N PHE A 147 -10.54 -4.79 1.37
CA PHE A 147 -9.35 -5.36 2.01
C PHE A 147 -8.12 -4.48 1.80
N GLU A 148 -7.86 -4.02 0.60
CA GLU A 148 -6.71 -3.18 0.28
C GLU A 148 -6.72 -1.86 1.06
N LEU A 149 -7.85 -1.17 1.10
CA LEU A 149 -8.00 0.09 1.81
C LEU A 149 -7.82 -0.06 3.32
N ARG A 150 -8.39 -1.11 3.90
CA ARG A 150 -8.33 -1.37 5.34
C ARG A 150 -6.98 -1.91 5.79
N TYR A 151 -6.46 -2.90 5.06
CA TYR A 151 -5.26 -3.64 5.47
C TYR A 151 -3.95 -2.93 5.08
N PHE A 152 -3.86 -2.50 3.83
CA PHE A 152 -2.67 -1.81 3.32
C PHE A 152 -2.79 -0.28 3.47
N GLY A 153 -3.98 0.28 3.26
CA GLY A 153 -4.24 1.71 3.34
C GLY A 153 -4.35 2.24 4.77
N GLY A 154 -4.63 1.36 5.74
CA GLY A 154 -4.84 1.76 7.13
C GLY A 154 -6.08 2.65 7.34
N LEU A 155 -6.98 2.72 6.35
CA LEU A 155 -8.18 3.54 6.42
C LEU A 155 -9.15 2.98 7.47
N SER A 156 -9.89 3.87 8.14
CA SER A 156 -11.01 3.48 8.99
C SER A 156 -12.17 2.91 8.16
N GLU A 157 -13.15 2.30 8.80
CA GLU A 157 -14.34 1.79 8.11
C GLU A 157 -15.14 2.92 7.47
N GLU A 158 -15.22 4.08 8.13
CA GLU A 158 -15.86 5.29 7.66
C GLU A 158 -15.13 5.87 6.44
N GLU A 159 -13.81 6.03 6.52
CA GLU A 159 -12.97 6.50 5.41
C GLU A 159 -13.07 5.54 4.20
N THR A 160 -13.10 4.22 4.46
CA THR A 160 -13.28 3.21 3.42
C THR A 160 -14.65 3.32 2.77
N ALA A 161 -15.71 3.55 3.56
CA ALA A 161 -17.07 3.75 3.06
C ALA A 161 -17.17 4.99 2.16
N GLU A 162 -16.53 6.09 2.57
CA GLU A 162 -16.44 7.33 1.81
C GLU A 162 -15.72 7.12 0.46
N VAL A 163 -14.52 6.53 0.49
CA VAL A 163 -13.72 6.26 -0.73
C VAL A 163 -14.47 5.37 -1.73
N LEU A 164 -15.22 4.38 -1.23
CA LEU A 164 -15.94 3.42 -2.09
C LEU A 164 -17.37 3.86 -2.44
N GLY A 165 -17.90 4.92 -1.83
CA GLY A 165 -19.28 5.37 -2.02
C GLY A 165 -20.31 4.33 -1.55
N VAL A 166 -20.04 3.60 -0.46
CA VAL A 166 -20.92 2.58 0.09
C VAL A 166 -21.24 2.85 1.57
N SER A 167 -22.23 2.15 2.13
CA SER A 167 -22.57 2.30 3.54
C SER A 167 -21.50 1.64 4.45
N LEU A 168 -21.34 2.16 5.67
CA LEU A 168 -20.48 1.59 6.72
C LEU A 168 -20.79 0.11 6.95
N ARG A 169 -22.08 -0.26 7.02
CA ARG A 169 -22.53 -1.65 7.16
C ARG A 169 -22.04 -2.55 6.02
N THR A 170 -21.95 -2.00 4.81
CA THR A 170 -21.41 -2.72 3.65
C THR A 170 -19.92 -2.98 3.83
N VAL A 171 -19.15 -1.96 4.27
CA VAL A 171 -17.72 -2.11 4.54
C VAL A 171 -17.46 -3.17 5.62
N GLN A 172 -18.17 -3.12 6.74
CA GLN A 172 -18.03 -4.08 7.84
C GLN A 172 -18.27 -5.51 7.39
N ARG A 173 -19.37 -5.74 6.65
CA ARG A 173 -19.68 -7.05 6.11
C ARG A 173 -18.62 -7.52 5.11
N ASP A 174 -18.21 -6.65 4.21
CA ASP A 174 -17.27 -6.98 3.14
C ASP A 174 -15.84 -7.17 3.69
N TRP A 175 -15.47 -6.43 4.74
CA TRP A 175 -14.23 -6.65 5.50
C TRP A 175 -14.19 -8.02 6.17
N PHE A 176 -15.28 -8.42 6.83
CA PHE A 176 -15.39 -9.75 7.42
C PHE A 176 -15.25 -10.86 6.37
N LYS A 177 -15.98 -10.72 5.25
CA LYS A 177 -15.96 -11.70 4.15
C LYS A 177 -14.59 -11.81 3.48
N SER A 178 -13.94 -10.69 3.20
CA SER A 178 -12.63 -10.68 2.56
C SER A 178 -11.56 -11.35 3.43
N ARG A 179 -11.56 -11.07 4.73
CA ARG A 179 -10.65 -11.70 5.69
C ARG A 179 -10.87 -13.21 5.79
N ALA A 180 -12.13 -13.64 5.95
CA ALA A 180 -12.45 -15.05 6.06
C ALA A 180 -12.08 -15.83 4.79
N TRP A 181 -12.27 -15.23 3.63
CA TRP A 181 -11.89 -15.83 2.36
C TRP A 181 -10.37 -15.93 2.22
N LEU A 182 -9.63 -14.87 2.50
CA LEU A 182 -8.16 -14.86 2.44
C LEU A 182 -7.52 -15.82 3.44
N GLN A 183 -8.06 -15.91 4.67
CA GLN A 183 -7.59 -16.88 5.66
C GLN A 183 -7.66 -18.31 5.12
N ARG A 184 -8.78 -18.67 4.46
CA ARG A 184 -8.96 -20.01 3.90
C ARG A 184 -8.08 -20.25 2.68
N GLU A 185 -7.83 -19.23 1.88
CA GLU A 185 -7.03 -19.31 0.66
C GLU A 185 -5.52 -19.42 0.94
N LEU A 186 -5.07 -18.92 2.09
CA LEU A 186 -3.66 -18.87 2.51
C LEU A 186 -3.30 -19.96 3.54
N ALA A 187 -4.28 -20.76 4.00
CA ALA A 187 -4.07 -21.88 4.92
C ALA A 187 -3.49 -23.10 4.21
#